data_0f15a42c8483bc181cd7dc2562db0021
#
_entry.id   0f15a42c8483bc181cd7dc2562db0021
#
_cell.length_a   1.000
_cell.length_b   1.000
_cell.length_c   1.000
_cell.angle_alpha   90.00
_cell.angle_beta   90.00
_cell.angle_gamma   90.00
#
_symmetry.space_group_name_H-M   'P 1'
#
loop_
_entity.id
_entity.type
_entity.pdbx_description
1 polymer ?
#
loop_
_entity_poly.entity_id
_entity_poly.type
_entity_poly.pdbx_seq_one_letter_code
_entity_poly.pdbx_strand_id
1 'polypeptide(L)'
;MPTTIREFADNAVDPKVRGYLHGPDSPNNEGLVLSHGAGSNAQAPLLIALAEAFSANGVTVLRCDLPYRQTRSFGPPGPGDAATDRAGLVNALAAVRKIVRGRLFLGGHSYGGRQSSMLCAELSKAAPSEKQPPLVTALLLLSYPLHPPRKPEQQRTQHLPDLRTPTLFVEGTRDPFGSIAEIEQALKMIPAKTRLVVVEGAGHDLGFKGKARKDELPQLIFSEFTKFAELSS
;
A
#
# COMPACT_ATOMS: atom_id res chain seq x y z
N MET A 1 9.61 -21.51 3.30
CA MET A 1 10.43 -21.29 4.52
C MET A 1 9.55 -20.61 5.55
N PRO A 2 9.63 -20.95 6.84
CA PRO A 2 8.80 -20.31 7.85
C PRO A 2 9.18 -18.84 8.00
N THR A 3 8.20 -17.98 7.88
CA THR A 3 8.32 -16.54 8.15
C THR A 3 8.01 -16.28 9.61
N THR A 4 8.84 -15.55 10.32
CA THR A 4 8.53 -15.14 11.69
C THR A 4 7.54 -13.99 11.68
N ILE A 5 6.38 -14.17 12.30
CA ILE A 5 5.36 -13.12 12.46
C ILE A 5 5.30 -12.73 13.92
N ARG A 6 5.43 -11.43 14.21
CA ARG A 6 5.32 -10.90 15.57
C ARG A 6 4.51 -9.61 15.62
N GLU A 7 3.85 -9.37 16.73
CA GLU A 7 3.28 -8.05 17.00
C GLU A 7 4.38 -6.99 17.00
N PHE A 8 4.05 -5.83 16.46
CA PHE A 8 4.96 -4.69 16.38
C PHE A 8 4.30 -3.45 16.99
N ALA A 9 5.02 -2.79 17.88
CA ALA A 9 4.63 -1.49 18.43
C ALA A 9 5.84 -0.58 18.57
N ASP A 10 5.75 0.65 18.06
CA ASP A 10 6.64 1.75 18.40
C ASP A 10 5.79 2.84 19.09
N ASN A 11 5.92 2.90 20.40
CA ASN A 11 5.19 3.85 21.25
C ASN A 11 5.97 5.14 21.50
N ALA A 12 7.20 5.24 21.00
CA ALA A 12 8.08 6.41 21.19
C ALA A 12 7.77 7.53 20.16
N VAL A 13 6.94 7.25 19.16
CA VAL A 13 6.57 8.20 18.10
C VAL A 13 5.08 8.58 18.18
N ASP A 14 4.74 9.74 17.65
CA ASP A 14 3.35 10.20 17.52
C ASP A 14 3.05 10.59 16.06
N PRO A 15 2.06 9.98 15.40
CA PRO A 15 1.24 8.85 15.87
C PRO A 15 2.05 7.57 16.11
N LYS A 16 1.60 6.75 17.07
CA LYS A 16 2.22 5.44 17.37
C LYS A 16 2.12 4.51 16.17
N VAL A 17 3.06 3.58 16.06
CA VAL A 17 3.01 2.51 15.07
C VAL A 17 2.58 1.22 15.76
N ARG A 18 1.53 0.57 15.25
CA ARG A 18 1.05 -0.74 15.72
C ARG A 18 0.72 -1.62 14.53
N GLY A 19 0.98 -2.89 14.66
CA GLY A 19 0.69 -3.86 13.62
C GLY A 19 1.41 -5.19 13.81
N TYR A 20 1.82 -5.79 12.68
CA TYR A 20 2.47 -7.10 12.65
C TYR A 20 3.67 -7.05 11.71
N LEU A 21 4.83 -7.42 12.22
CA LEU A 21 6.06 -7.52 11.46
C LEU A 21 6.29 -8.95 11.00
N HIS A 22 6.45 -9.13 9.69
CA HIS A 22 6.88 -10.37 9.06
C HIS A 22 8.38 -10.29 8.77
N GLY A 23 9.15 -11.12 9.45
CA GLY A 23 10.59 -11.25 9.26
C GLY A 23 10.88 -12.46 8.36
N PRO A 24 11.53 -12.27 7.22
CA PRO A 24 11.94 -13.39 6.37
C PRO A 24 13.13 -14.14 6.99
N ASP A 25 13.23 -15.44 6.75
CA ASP A 25 14.38 -16.25 7.19
C ASP A 25 15.69 -15.84 6.48
N SER A 26 15.57 -15.41 5.22
CA SER A 26 16.70 -14.94 4.40
C SER A 26 16.37 -13.54 3.87
N PRO A 27 16.64 -12.47 4.65
CA PRO A 27 16.29 -11.12 4.26
C PRO A 27 17.14 -10.61 3.08
N ASN A 28 16.47 -9.99 2.11
CA ASN A 28 17.09 -9.32 0.96
C ASN A 28 17.37 -7.83 1.21
N ASN A 29 17.23 -7.37 2.45
CA ASN A 29 17.35 -5.97 2.87
C ASN A 29 16.27 -5.02 2.34
N GLU A 30 15.21 -5.51 1.76
CA GLU A 30 14.08 -4.71 1.31
C GLU A 30 12.95 -4.71 2.34
N GLY A 31 12.19 -3.62 2.37
CA GLY A 31 11.06 -3.45 3.28
C GLY A 31 9.79 -3.01 2.57
N LEU A 32 8.64 -3.47 3.07
CA LEU A 32 7.33 -3.07 2.62
C LEU A 32 6.44 -2.70 3.81
N VAL A 33 5.85 -1.52 3.78
CA VAL A 33 4.79 -1.12 4.71
C VAL A 33 3.45 -1.28 3.99
N LEU A 34 2.53 -2.04 4.59
CA LEU A 34 1.17 -2.27 4.08
C LEU A 34 0.11 -1.71 5.03
N SER A 35 -0.83 -0.95 4.48
CA SER A 35 -1.96 -0.37 5.21
C SER A 35 -3.32 -0.83 4.69
N HIS A 36 -4.31 -0.82 5.57
CA HIS A 36 -5.64 -1.40 5.34
C HIS A 36 -6.66 -0.40 4.78
N GLY A 37 -7.79 -0.92 4.28
CA GLY A 37 -8.95 -0.14 3.85
C GLY A 37 -9.75 0.46 5.00
N ALA A 38 -10.66 1.40 4.68
CA ALA A 38 -11.42 2.20 5.64
C ALA A 38 -12.25 1.39 6.67
N GLY A 39 -12.79 0.23 6.29
CA GLY A 39 -13.57 -0.66 7.17
C GLY A 39 -12.76 -1.80 7.81
N SER A 40 -11.43 -1.78 7.70
CA SER A 40 -10.56 -2.91 8.03
C SER A 40 -9.47 -2.55 9.05
N ASN A 41 -8.51 -3.44 9.23
CA ASN A 41 -7.34 -3.28 10.10
C ASN A 41 -6.15 -4.08 9.54
N ALA A 42 -5.01 -4.08 10.24
CA ALA A 42 -3.80 -4.80 9.86
C ALA A 42 -3.96 -6.32 9.77
N GLN A 43 -5.05 -6.89 10.28
CA GLN A 43 -5.35 -8.32 10.22
C GLN A 43 -6.24 -8.70 9.01
N ALA A 44 -6.44 -7.79 8.05
CA ALA A 44 -7.17 -8.10 6.82
C ALA A 44 -6.55 -9.31 6.10
N PRO A 45 -7.34 -10.32 5.72
CA PRO A 45 -6.82 -11.55 5.09
C PRO A 45 -5.96 -11.30 3.84
N LEU A 46 -6.34 -10.33 3.00
CA LEU A 46 -5.53 -9.93 1.83
C LEU A 46 -4.14 -9.42 2.25
N LEU A 47 -4.06 -8.57 3.28
CA LEU A 47 -2.78 -8.03 3.74
C LEU A 47 -1.92 -9.10 4.41
N ILE A 48 -2.52 -10.05 5.13
CA ILE A 48 -1.80 -11.19 5.71
C ILE A 48 -1.16 -12.00 4.59
N ALA A 49 -1.94 -12.44 3.61
CA ALA A 49 -1.46 -13.28 2.53
C ALA A 49 -0.39 -12.58 1.67
N LEU A 50 -0.53 -11.28 1.40
CA LEU A 50 0.51 -10.51 0.73
C LEU A 50 1.78 -10.42 1.57
N ALA A 51 1.67 -10.12 2.86
CA ALA A 51 2.84 -10.04 3.73
C ALA A 51 3.57 -11.39 3.82
N GLU A 52 2.84 -12.50 3.85
CA GLU A 52 3.41 -13.86 3.78
C GLU A 52 4.12 -14.11 2.44
N ALA A 53 3.49 -13.75 1.31
CA ALA A 53 4.10 -13.93 -0.01
C ALA A 53 5.39 -13.11 -0.18
N PHE A 54 5.38 -11.83 0.21
CA PHE A 54 6.57 -10.98 0.15
C PHE A 54 7.66 -11.45 1.10
N SER A 55 7.30 -11.82 2.34
CA SER A 55 8.27 -12.26 3.34
C SER A 55 8.87 -13.62 3.00
N ALA A 56 8.11 -14.55 2.42
CA ALA A 56 8.65 -15.82 1.91
C ALA A 56 9.73 -15.63 0.82
N ASN A 57 9.74 -14.44 0.19
CA ASN A 57 10.71 -14.05 -0.84
C ASN A 57 11.73 -12.99 -0.36
N GLY A 58 11.96 -12.90 0.94
CA GLY A 58 13.06 -12.13 1.50
C GLY A 58 12.74 -10.69 1.90
N VAL A 59 11.53 -10.19 1.65
CA VAL A 59 11.13 -8.82 1.99
C VAL A 59 10.64 -8.75 3.43
N THR A 60 11.15 -7.81 4.23
CA THR A 60 10.60 -7.51 5.56
C THR A 60 9.30 -6.73 5.41
N VAL A 61 8.19 -7.22 5.96
CA VAL A 61 6.88 -6.57 5.78
C VAL A 61 6.28 -6.15 7.11
N LEU A 62 5.89 -4.87 7.23
CA LEU A 62 5.09 -4.36 8.33
C LEU A 62 3.66 -4.09 7.84
N ARG A 63 2.69 -4.86 8.33
CA ARG A 63 1.27 -4.53 8.20
C ARG A 63 0.88 -3.65 9.38
N CYS A 64 0.49 -2.41 9.15
CA CYS A 64 0.19 -1.47 10.23
C CYS A 64 -1.28 -1.06 10.27
N ASP A 65 -1.78 -0.85 11.47
CA ASP A 65 -3.03 -0.14 11.71
C ASP A 65 -2.80 1.35 11.52
N LEU A 66 -3.62 1.96 10.67
CA LEU A 66 -3.64 3.42 10.54
C LEU A 66 -4.06 4.07 11.87
N PRO A 67 -3.55 5.25 12.22
CA PRO A 67 -3.84 5.92 13.49
C PRO A 67 -5.31 5.97 13.87
N TYR A 68 -6.22 6.26 12.94
CA TYR A 68 -7.65 6.27 13.25
C TYR A 68 -8.16 4.90 13.73
N ARG A 69 -7.58 3.79 13.24
CA ARG A 69 -7.95 2.43 13.62
C ARG A 69 -7.40 2.05 15.01
N GLN A 70 -6.28 2.63 15.40
CA GLN A 70 -5.72 2.44 16.75
C GLN A 70 -6.59 3.10 17.84
N THR A 71 -7.35 4.14 17.49
CA THR A 71 -8.24 4.84 18.41
C THR A 71 -9.69 4.34 18.37
N ARG A 72 -10.09 3.70 17.26
CA ARG A 72 -11.47 3.19 17.04
C ARG A 72 -11.43 1.79 16.46
N SER A 73 -12.04 0.84 17.12
CA SER A 73 -12.06 -0.56 16.71
C SER A 73 -12.92 -0.83 15.46
N PHE A 74 -13.87 0.06 15.14
CA PHE A 74 -14.80 -0.08 14.01
C PHE A 74 -15.12 1.27 13.37
N GLY A 75 -15.81 1.23 12.22
CA GLY A 75 -16.20 2.42 11.45
C GLY A 75 -15.13 2.94 10.48
N PRO A 76 -15.50 3.83 9.55
CA PRO A 76 -14.56 4.47 8.62
C PRO A 76 -13.78 5.59 9.30
N PRO A 77 -12.68 6.07 8.65
CA PRO A 77 -12.00 7.28 9.11
C PRO A 77 -12.93 8.50 9.05
N GLY A 78 -12.74 9.41 9.98
CA GLY A 78 -13.43 10.71 10.01
C GLY A 78 -12.73 11.76 9.12
N PRO A 79 -13.35 12.93 8.94
CA PRO A 79 -12.83 13.99 8.07
C PRO A 79 -11.42 14.49 8.41
N GLY A 80 -11.02 14.42 9.70
CA GLY A 80 -9.71 14.90 10.17
C GLY A 80 -8.61 13.85 10.19
N ASP A 81 -8.94 12.56 10.02
CA ASP A 81 -7.99 11.47 10.24
C ASP A 81 -6.90 11.36 9.15
N ALA A 82 -7.19 11.82 7.94
CA ALA A 82 -6.32 11.58 6.78
C ALA A 82 -4.88 12.11 6.94
N ALA A 83 -4.69 13.28 7.54
CA ALA A 83 -3.36 13.85 7.77
C ALA A 83 -2.60 13.05 8.84
N THR A 84 -3.27 12.69 9.94
CA THR A 84 -2.71 11.87 11.01
C THR A 84 -2.36 10.47 10.50
N ASP A 85 -3.19 9.87 9.64
CA ASP A 85 -2.93 8.58 9.03
C ASP A 85 -1.68 8.61 8.14
N ARG A 86 -1.47 9.68 7.36
CA ARG A 86 -0.23 9.83 6.59
C ARG A 86 1.00 10.03 7.48
N ALA A 87 0.89 10.80 8.58
CA ALA A 87 1.96 10.90 9.57
C ALA A 87 2.30 9.53 10.18
N GLY A 88 1.28 8.71 10.48
CA GLY A 88 1.47 7.33 10.92
C GLY A 88 2.19 6.46 9.90
N LEU A 89 1.92 6.62 8.60
CA LEU A 89 2.66 5.92 7.54
C LEU A 89 4.13 6.36 7.48
N VAL A 90 4.44 7.64 7.69
CA VAL A 90 5.84 8.12 7.80
C VAL A 90 6.55 7.43 8.96
N ASN A 91 5.92 7.35 10.12
CA ASN A 91 6.48 6.68 11.30
C ASN A 91 6.66 5.17 11.06
N ALA A 92 5.72 4.52 10.37
CA ALA A 92 5.84 3.11 10.00
C ALA A 92 7.00 2.86 9.02
N LEU A 93 7.19 3.72 8.03
CA LEU A 93 8.34 3.68 7.13
C LEU A 93 9.66 3.87 7.89
N ALA A 94 9.72 4.83 8.81
CA ALA A 94 10.88 5.07 9.66
C ALA A 94 11.20 3.85 10.55
N ALA A 95 10.18 3.18 11.08
CA ALA A 95 10.34 1.98 11.86
C ALA A 95 10.95 0.83 11.05
N VAL A 96 10.45 0.59 9.82
CA VAL A 96 11.01 -0.43 8.92
C VAL A 96 12.40 -0.05 8.45
N ARG A 97 12.70 1.24 8.22
CA ARG A 97 14.03 1.74 7.84
C ARG A 97 15.10 1.45 8.90
N LYS A 98 14.73 1.32 10.17
CA LYS A 98 15.66 0.88 11.24
C LYS A 98 16.09 -0.59 11.08
N ILE A 99 15.29 -1.39 10.37
CA ILE A 99 15.50 -2.84 10.19
C ILE A 99 16.19 -3.14 8.85
N VAL A 100 15.78 -2.45 7.76
CA VAL A 100 16.26 -2.71 6.40
C VAL A 100 17.12 -1.57 5.87
N ARG A 101 18.13 -1.88 5.04
CA ARG A 101 19.06 -0.91 4.45
C ARG A 101 18.80 -0.64 2.97
N GLY A 102 18.14 -1.56 2.29
CA GLY A 102 17.84 -1.50 0.86
C GLY A 102 16.61 -0.70 0.52
N ARG A 103 15.94 -1.08 -0.54
CA ARG A 103 14.73 -0.41 -1.05
C ARG A 103 13.60 -0.51 -0.02
N LEU A 104 12.82 0.56 0.06
CA LEU A 104 11.65 0.63 0.93
C LEU A 104 10.42 0.92 0.08
N PHE A 105 9.42 0.08 0.22
CA PHE A 105 8.16 0.14 -0.50
C PHE A 105 7.02 0.52 0.44
N LEU A 106 6.01 1.15 -0.11
CA LEU A 106 4.78 1.49 0.60
C LEU A 106 3.59 0.99 -0.20
N GLY A 107 2.57 0.52 0.47
CA GLY A 107 1.37 0.07 -0.20
C GLY A 107 0.15 0.04 0.70
N GLY A 108 -0.98 -0.30 0.11
CA GLY A 108 -2.20 -0.46 0.87
C GLY A 108 -3.41 -0.78 0.02
N HIS A 109 -4.44 -1.26 0.71
CA HIS A 109 -5.73 -1.55 0.12
C HIS A 109 -6.66 -0.35 0.27
N SER A 110 -7.34 0.01 -0.82
CA SER A 110 -8.41 1.02 -0.81
C SER A 110 -7.97 2.34 -0.15
N TYR A 111 -8.57 2.75 0.96
CA TYR A 111 -8.24 3.95 1.70
C TYR A 111 -6.74 4.03 2.05
N GLY A 112 -6.16 2.95 2.56
CA GLY A 112 -4.74 2.90 2.89
C GLY A 112 -3.85 3.12 1.66
N GLY A 113 -4.18 2.51 0.51
CA GLY A 113 -3.52 2.76 -0.76
C GLY A 113 -3.61 4.22 -1.20
N ARG A 114 -4.80 4.84 -1.06
CA ARG A 114 -4.97 6.25 -1.36
C ARG A 114 -4.15 7.13 -0.41
N GLN A 115 -4.10 6.86 0.90
CA GLN A 115 -3.25 7.62 1.82
C GLN A 115 -1.77 7.46 1.48
N SER A 116 -1.34 6.26 1.07
CA SER A 116 0.02 6.00 0.61
C SER A 116 0.39 6.83 -0.63
N SER A 117 -0.49 6.90 -1.64
CA SER A 117 -0.24 7.72 -2.84
C SER A 117 -0.25 9.22 -2.54
N MET A 118 -1.13 9.70 -1.66
CA MET A 118 -1.15 11.09 -1.21
C MET A 118 0.13 11.46 -0.46
N LEU A 119 0.60 10.59 0.45
CA LEU A 119 1.87 10.79 1.14
C LEU A 119 3.04 10.91 0.16
N CYS A 120 3.14 10.00 -0.82
CA CYS A 120 4.23 10.06 -1.80
C CYS A 120 4.15 11.31 -2.69
N ALA A 121 2.95 11.79 -3.02
CA ALA A 121 2.78 13.05 -3.72
C ALA A 121 3.23 14.26 -2.87
N GLU A 122 2.91 14.26 -1.58
CA GLU A 122 3.37 15.29 -0.62
C GLU A 122 4.90 15.29 -0.48
N LEU A 123 5.51 14.11 -0.33
CA LEU A 123 6.97 13.96 -0.26
C LEU A 123 7.66 14.44 -1.54
N SER A 124 7.03 14.26 -2.72
CA SER A 124 7.57 14.73 -3.99
C SER A 124 7.57 16.25 -4.11
N LYS A 125 6.64 16.94 -3.43
CA LYS A 125 6.58 18.43 -3.39
C LYS A 125 7.60 19.04 -2.43
N ALA A 126 7.97 18.31 -1.38
CA ALA A 126 8.88 18.81 -0.33
C ALA A 126 10.35 18.94 -0.78
N ALA A 127 10.61 19.00 -2.09
CA ALA A 127 11.91 19.09 -2.77
C ALA A 127 12.91 18.01 -2.29
N PRO A 128 13.06 16.91 -3.00
CA PRO A 128 14.12 15.97 -2.73
C PRO A 128 15.47 16.67 -2.97
N SER A 129 16.35 16.60 -2.00
CA SER A 129 17.77 16.82 -2.26
C SER A 129 18.17 15.76 -3.29
N GLU A 130 18.66 16.17 -4.47
CA GLU A 130 19.15 15.25 -5.51
C GLU A 130 20.19 14.25 -5.01
N LYS A 131 20.68 14.46 -3.80
CA LYS A 131 21.71 13.65 -3.12
C LYS A 131 21.16 12.56 -2.20
N GLN A 132 19.84 12.52 -1.93
CA GLN A 132 19.29 11.50 -1.04
C GLN A 132 18.32 10.57 -1.81
N PRO A 133 18.47 9.25 -1.65
CA PRO A 133 17.52 8.32 -2.26
C PRO A 133 16.10 8.59 -1.73
N PRO A 134 15.06 8.37 -2.55
CA PRO A 134 13.68 8.58 -2.14
C PRO A 134 13.34 7.67 -0.94
N LEU A 135 12.53 8.21 -0.01
CA LEU A 135 12.06 7.44 1.16
C LEU A 135 11.29 6.19 0.73
N VAL A 136 10.52 6.29 -0.35
CA VAL A 136 9.73 5.19 -0.94
C VAL A 136 10.16 5.00 -2.38
N THR A 137 10.66 3.80 -2.69
CA THR A 137 11.17 3.46 -4.03
C THR A 137 10.05 3.13 -5.02
N ALA A 138 9.00 2.45 -4.56
CA ALA A 138 7.81 2.15 -5.37
C ALA A 138 6.57 1.96 -4.48
N LEU A 139 5.39 2.20 -5.08
CA LEU A 139 4.07 2.02 -4.47
C LEU A 139 3.37 0.77 -5.00
N LEU A 140 2.66 0.08 -4.08
CA LEU A 140 1.72 -1.00 -4.39
C LEU A 140 0.31 -0.58 -3.96
N LEU A 141 -0.55 -0.25 -4.91
CA LEU A 141 -1.92 0.19 -4.66
C LEU A 141 -2.91 -0.90 -5.06
N LEU A 142 -3.70 -1.35 -4.09
CA LEU A 142 -4.66 -2.44 -4.23
C LEU A 142 -6.08 -1.85 -4.17
N SER A 143 -6.88 -2.05 -5.21
CA SER A 143 -8.25 -1.54 -5.31
C SER A 143 -8.32 -0.05 -4.97
N TYR A 144 -7.65 0.77 -5.77
CA TYR A 144 -7.62 2.21 -5.55
C TYR A 144 -9.02 2.81 -5.63
N PRO A 145 -9.52 3.51 -4.59
CA PRO A 145 -10.89 4.01 -4.56
C PRO A 145 -11.00 5.33 -5.34
N LEU A 146 -11.00 5.25 -6.68
CA LEU A 146 -10.96 6.40 -7.58
C LEU A 146 -12.10 7.39 -7.32
N HIS A 147 -13.30 6.89 -7.07
CA HIS A 147 -14.47 7.69 -6.69
C HIS A 147 -15.38 6.91 -5.72
N PRO A 148 -16.33 7.54 -5.02
CA PRO A 148 -17.36 6.81 -4.29
C PRO A 148 -18.23 5.99 -5.25
N PRO A 149 -18.76 4.83 -4.83
CA PRO A 149 -19.67 4.04 -5.68
C PRO A 149 -20.82 4.88 -6.22
N ARG A 150 -21.10 4.76 -7.52
CA ARG A 150 -22.16 5.50 -8.23
C ARG A 150 -22.00 7.02 -8.27
N LYS A 151 -20.76 7.54 -8.03
CA LYS A 151 -20.44 8.97 -8.11
C LYS A 151 -19.14 9.19 -8.91
N PRO A 152 -19.11 8.82 -10.20
CA PRO A 152 -17.91 8.89 -11.03
C PRO A 152 -17.39 10.33 -11.21
N GLU A 153 -18.25 11.34 -10.99
CA GLU A 153 -17.89 12.76 -11.04
C GLU A 153 -17.01 13.19 -9.82
N GLN A 154 -17.01 12.42 -8.74
CA GLN A 154 -16.26 12.72 -7.51
C GLN A 154 -14.90 12.03 -7.48
N GLN A 155 -14.10 12.22 -8.51
CA GLN A 155 -12.80 11.58 -8.64
C GLN A 155 -11.78 12.09 -7.63
N ARG A 156 -10.98 11.18 -7.08
CA ARG A 156 -9.96 11.41 -6.07
C ARG A 156 -8.57 11.43 -6.70
N THR A 157 -8.39 12.29 -7.70
CA THR A 157 -7.22 12.36 -8.56
C THR A 157 -6.32 13.57 -8.33
N GLN A 158 -6.72 14.51 -7.45
CA GLN A 158 -6.10 15.83 -7.31
C GLN A 158 -4.59 15.79 -7.00
N HIS A 159 -4.10 14.72 -6.33
CA HIS A 159 -2.69 14.56 -5.98
C HIS A 159 -1.89 13.75 -7.03
N LEU A 160 -2.55 13.08 -7.97
CA LEU A 160 -1.88 12.21 -8.96
C LEU A 160 -0.88 12.95 -9.85
N PRO A 161 -1.11 14.22 -10.28
CA PRO A 161 -0.12 14.98 -11.04
C PRO A 161 1.20 15.24 -10.29
N ASP A 162 1.18 15.15 -8.96
CA ASP A 162 2.35 15.35 -8.11
C ASP A 162 3.05 14.05 -7.72
N LEU A 163 2.49 12.90 -8.08
CA LEU A 163 3.01 11.58 -7.71
C LEU A 163 4.20 11.21 -8.59
N ARG A 164 5.43 11.35 -8.03
CA ARG A 164 6.70 11.04 -8.71
C ARG A 164 7.24 9.65 -8.38
N THR A 165 6.61 8.92 -7.47
CA THR A 165 7.01 7.57 -7.10
C THR A 165 6.44 6.55 -8.09
N PRO A 166 7.25 5.65 -8.66
CA PRO A 166 6.77 4.55 -9.49
C PRO A 166 5.66 3.76 -8.80
N THR A 167 4.56 3.50 -9.49
CA THR A 167 3.35 2.96 -8.84
C THR A 167 2.73 1.82 -9.64
N LEU A 168 2.58 0.66 -9.00
CA LEU A 168 1.81 -0.46 -9.50
C LEU A 168 0.42 -0.46 -8.88
N PHE A 169 -0.61 -0.48 -9.75
CA PHE A 169 -2.00 -0.63 -9.38
C PHE A 169 -2.46 -2.06 -9.62
N VAL A 170 -3.27 -2.60 -8.72
CA VAL A 170 -3.93 -3.91 -8.85
C VAL A 170 -5.42 -3.69 -8.67
N GLU A 171 -6.20 -3.91 -9.74
CA GLU A 171 -7.62 -3.53 -9.77
C GLU A 171 -8.50 -4.69 -10.23
N GLY A 172 -9.66 -4.82 -9.61
CA GLY A 172 -10.68 -5.79 -10.02
C GLY A 172 -11.61 -5.24 -11.10
N THR A 173 -11.97 -6.05 -12.12
CA THR A 173 -12.86 -5.60 -13.20
C THR A 173 -14.29 -5.31 -12.77
N ARG A 174 -14.67 -5.68 -11.54
CA ARG A 174 -16.01 -5.42 -10.94
C ARG A 174 -15.92 -4.51 -9.71
N ASP A 175 -14.84 -3.71 -9.60
CA ASP A 175 -14.72 -2.77 -8.49
C ASP A 175 -15.67 -1.59 -8.67
N PRO A 176 -16.59 -1.33 -7.71
CA PRO A 176 -17.55 -0.22 -7.82
C PRO A 176 -16.93 1.16 -7.56
N PHE A 177 -15.67 1.23 -7.14
CA PHE A 177 -14.94 2.47 -6.85
C PHE A 177 -14.14 3.01 -8.04
N GLY A 178 -14.19 2.35 -9.19
CA GLY A 178 -13.57 2.75 -10.44
C GLY A 178 -13.49 1.59 -11.42
N SER A 179 -13.93 1.79 -12.64
CA SER A 179 -13.75 0.84 -13.74
C SER A 179 -12.29 0.83 -14.20
N ILE A 180 -11.87 -0.23 -14.88
CA ILE A 180 -10.53 -0.33 -15.46
C ILE A 180 -10.24 0.86 -16.38
N ALA A 181 -11.20 1.23 -17.24
CA ALA A 181 -11.04 2.36 -18.16
C ALA A 181 -10.86 3.70 -17.44
N GLU A 182 -11.56 3.94 -16.33
CA GLU A 182 -11.39 5.15 -15.51
C GLU A 182 -10.04 5.16 -14.80
N ILE A 183 -9.59 4.02 -14.27
CA ILE A 183 -8.25 3.87 -13.69
C ILE A 183 -7.19 4.16 -14.75
N GLU A 184 -7.27 3.59 -15.95
CA GLU A 184 -6.33 3.86 -17.05
C GLU A 184 -6.25 5.34 -17.42
N GLN A 185 -7.37 6.07 -17.39
CA GLN A 185 -7.35 7.52 -17.60
C GLN A 185 -6.66 8.26 -16.43
N ALA A 186 -6.93 7.86 -15.19
CA ALA A 186 -6.29 8.45 -14.02
C ALA A 186 -4.77 8.21 -14.01
N LEU A 187 -4.30 7.03 -14.46
CA LEU A 187 -2.86 6.74 -14.57
C LEU A 187 -2.11 7.69 -15.49
N LYS A 188 -2.75 8.21 -16.54
CA LYS A 188 -2.13 9.20 -17.46
C LYS A 188 -1.81 10.54 -16.79
N MET A 189 -2.40 10.82 -15.63
CA MET A 189 -2.10 12.02 -14.84
C MET A 189 -0.82 11.88 -14.02
N ILE A 190 -0.32 10.65 -13.81
CA ILE A 190 0.84 10.37 -12.98
C ILE A 190 2.10 10.51 -13.85
N PRO A 191 3.03 11.44 -13.51
CA PRO A 191 4.25 11.62 -14.30
C PRO A 191 5.29 10.51 -14.10
N ALA A 192 5.20 9.76 -13.00
CA ALA A 192 6.06 8.60 -12.76
C ALA A 192 5.61 7.39 -13.58
N LYS A 193 6.49 6.38 -13.67
CA LYS A 193 6.14 5.10 -14.26
C LYS A 193 4.97 4.44 -13.52
N THR A 194 3.99 3.99 -14.28
CA THR A 194 2.84 3.26 -13.75
C THR A 194 2.64 1.93 -14.46
N ARG A 195 2.03 0.99 -13.75
CA ARG A 195 1.57 -0.29 -14.30
C ARG A 195 0.22 -0.66 -13.68
N LEU A 196 -0.66 -1.22 -14.47
CA LEU A 196 -1.94 -1.76 -14.04
C LEU A 196 -1.94 -3.28 -14.18
N VAL A 197 -2.28 -3.98 -13.10
CA VAL A 197 -2.56 -5.40 -13.06
C VAL A 197 -4.06 -5.57 -12.88
N VAL A 198 -4.71 -6.16 -13.86
CA VAL A 198 -6.16 -6.36 -13.86
C VAL A 198 -6.48 -7.75 -13.31
N VAL A 199 -7.37 -7.82 -12.32
CA VAL A 199 -7.86 -9.08 -11.73
C VAL A 199 -9.28 -9.32 -12.22
N GLU A 200 -9.41 -10.21 -13.22
CA GLU A 200 -10.66 -10.47 -13.90
C GLU A 200 -11.74 -11.02 -12.96
N GLY A 201 -12.96 -10.46 -13.05
CA GLY A 201 -14.13 -10.84 -12.26
C GLY A 201 -14.04 -10.48 -10.76
N ALA A 202 -12.96 -9.83 -10.31
CA ALA A 202 -12.80 -9.43 -8.92
C ALA A 202 -13.51 -8.09 -8.62
N GLY A 203 -14.06 -7.99 -7.41
CA GLY A 203 -14.57 -6.74 -6.85
C GLY A 203 -13.51 -6.00 -6.03
N HIS A 204 -13.96 -5.12 -5.14
CA HIS A 204 -13.10 -4.26 -4.30
C HIS A 204 -12.18 -5.02 -3.33
N ASP A 205 -12.47 -6.26 -3.02
CA ASP A 205 -11.62 -7.15 -2.22
C ASP A 205 -10.66 -8.00 -3.07
N LEU A 206 -10.52 -7.70 -4.35
CA LEU A 206 -9.76 -8.46 -5.34
C LEU A 206 -10.17 -9.94 -5.44
N GLY A 207 -11.41 -10.25 -5.06
CA GLY A 207 -11.93 -11.62 -5.02
C GLY A 207 -11.38 -12.45 -3.86
N PHE A 208 -10.73 -11.80 -2.89
CA PHE A 208 -10.04 -12.47 -1.79
C PHE A 208 -10.98 -13.15 -0.79
N LYS A 209 -12.27 -12.84 -0.79
CA LYS A 209 -13.29 -13.55 -0.02
C LYS A 209 -13.65 -14.92 -0.62
N GLY A 210 -13.36 -15.14 -1.91
CA GLY A 210 -13.55 -16.42 -2.60
C GLY A 210 -12.37 -17.38 -2.38
N LYS A 211 -12.65 -18.70 -2.29
CA LYS A 211 -11.58 -19.71 -2.04
C LYS A 211 -10.54 -19.81 -3.17
N ALA A 212 -10.94 -19.59 -4.42
CA ALA A 212 -10.12 -19.90 -5.60
C ALA A 212 -8.93 -18.95 -5.83
N ARG A 213 -8.87 -17.78 -5.17
CA ARG A 213 -7.82 -16.78 -5.42
C ARG A 213 -6.86 -16.54 -4.26
N LYS A 214 -7.12 -17.17 -3.12
CA LYS A 214 -6.31 -16.94 -1.91
C LYS A 214 -4.86 -17.38 -2.06
N ASP A 215 -4.61 -18.40 -2.86
CA ASP A 215 -3.29 -19.01 -2.98
C ASP A 215 -2.49 -18.41 -4.17
N GLU A 216 -3.15 -18.02 -5.26
CA GLU A 216 -2.50 -17.55 -6.49
C GLU A 216 -2.28 -16.04 -6.51
N LEU A 217 -3.26 -15.24 -6.07
CA LEU A 217 -3.23 -13.79 -6.17
C LEU A 217 -2.05 -13.14 -5.42
N PRO A 218 -1.70 -13.53 -4.19
CA PRO A 218 -0.56 -12.92 -3.50
C PRO A 218 0.77 -13.16 -4.21
N GLN A 219 0.97 -14.34 -4.78
CA GLN A 219 2.17 -14.68 -5.54
C GLN A 219 2.21 -13.94 -6.88
N LEU A 220 1.08 -13.80 -7.56
CA LEU A 220 0.97 -12.99 -8.77
C LEU A 220 1.34 -11.52 -8.48
N ILE A 221 0.76 -10.93 -7.42
CA ILE A 221 1.04 -9.54 -7.05
C ILE A 221 2.52 -9.38 -6.69
N PHE A 222 3.10 -10.29 -5.92
CA PHE A 222 4.52 -10.25 -5.60
C PHE A 222 5.38 -10.27 -6.88
N SER A 223 5.14 -11.22 -7.78
CA SER A 223 5.88 -11.35 -9.04
C SER A 223 5.77 -10.10 -9.93
N GLU A 224 4.56 -9.57 -10.09
CA GLU A 224 4.32 -8.37 -10.90
C GLU A 224 4.95 -7.12 -10.28
N PHE A 225 4.88 -6.98 -8.94
CA PHE A 225 5.48 -5.86 -8.23
C PHE A 225 7.01 -5.89 -8.27
N THR A 226 7.61 -7.05 -8.07
CA THR A 226 9.08 -7.20 -8.12
C THR A 226 9.63 -6.85 -9.49
N LYS A 227 9.06 -7.41 -10.56
CA LYS A 227 9.42 -7.06 -11.94
C LYS A 227 9.26 -5.56 -12.22
N PHE A 228 8.17 -4.96 -11.74
CA PHE A 228 7.92 -3.54 -11.91
C PHE A 228 8.95 -2.69 -11.17
N ALA A 229 9.25 -3.01 -9.91
CA ALA A 229 10.20 -2.27 -9.09
C ALA A 229 11.64 -2.39 -9.60
N GLU A 230 12.06 -3.53 -10.15
CA GLU A 230 13.36 -3.71 -10.78
C GLU A 230 13.53 -2.84 -12.04
N LEU A 231 12.49 -2.73 -12.86
CA LEU A 231 12.49 -1.90 -14.08
C LEU A 231 12.36 -0.39 -13.78
N SER A 232 12.16 0.00 -12.53
CA SER A 232 11.93 1.38 -12.09
C SER A 232 13.09 1.93 -11.24
N SER A 233 14.13 1.12 -11.05
CA SER A 233 15.35 1.43 -10.28
C SER A 233 16.38 2.17 -11.12
#